data_e1d75f74b29c53dce0122076f06bcc17
#
_entry.id   e1d75f74b29c53dce0122076f06bcc17
#
_cell.length_a   1.000
_cell.length_b   1.000
_cell.length_c   1.000
_cell.angle_alpha   90.00
_cell.angle_beta   90.00
_cell.angle_gamma   90.00
#
_symmetry.space_group_name_H-M   'P 1'
#
loop_
_entity.id
_entity.type
_entity.pdbx_description
1 polymer ?
#
loop_
_entity_poly.entity_id
_entity_poly.type
_entity_poly.pdbx_seq_one_letter_code
_entity_poly.pdbx_strand_id
1 'polypeptide(L)' 'MADELLTVPEVMARLKLGRSTVYDLIRSHRLPSITIGRSRRIPAVAVRDFIRNQLAEAA' A
#
# COMPACT_ATOMS: atom_id res chain seq x y z
N MET A 1 16.02 9.17 0.83
CA MET A 1 15.96 7.93 1.00
C MET A 1 14.95 7.49 1.78
N ALA A 2 14.17 6.80 1.30
CA ALA A 2 13.05 6.72 2.00
C ALA A 2 12.65 5.40 2.36
N ASP A 3 13.15 4.99 3.40
CA ASP A 3 12.71 3.73 3.97
C ASP A 3 11.56 4.01 4.89
N GLU A 4 10.56 4.67 4.35
CA GLU A 4 9.39 5.01 5.14
C GLU A 4 8.38 3.87 5.11
N LEU A 5 7.83 3.56 6.27
CA LEU A 5 6.77 2.57 6.39
C LEU A 5 5.47 3.28 6.77
N LEU A 6 4.39 2.91 6.12
CA LEU A 6 3.10 3.56 6.32
C LEU A 6 2.15 2.62 7.04
N THR A 7 1.25 3.20 7.82
CA THR A 7 0.16 2.43 8.43
C THR A 7 -0.95 2.26 7.40
N VAL A 8 -1.90 1.35 7.69
CA VAL A 8 -3.04 1.15 6.81
C VAL A 8 -3.85 2.46 6.65
N PRO A 9 -4.16 3.20 7.73
CA PRO A 9 -4.88 4.47 7.54
C PRO A 9 -4.13 5.46 6.67
N GLU A 10 -2.79 5.49 6.76
CA GLU A 10 -2.01 6.39 5.92
C GLU A 10 -2.10 5.99 4.45
N VAL A 11 -2.08 4.69 4.17
CA VAL A 11 -2.23 4.21 2.80
C VAL A 11 -3.62 4.54 2.27
N MET A 12 -4.64 4.36 3.10
CA MET A 12 -6.01 4.73 2.72
C MET A 12 -6.08 6.20 2.30
N ALA A 13 -5.42 7.06 3.06
CA ALA A 13 -5.42 8.49 2.75
C ALA A 13 -4.66 8.78 1.46
N ARG A 14 -3.53 8.13 1.27
CA ARG A 14 -2.70 8.38 0.09
C ARG A 14 -3.35 7.88 -1.20
N LEU A 15 -3.99 6.71 -1.13
CA LEU A 15 -4.65 6.14 -2.30
C LEU A 15 -6.10 6.56 -2.41
N LYS A 16 -6.63 7.19 -1.36
CA LYS A 16 -8.03 7.60 -1.28
C LYS A 16 -8.97 6.42 -1.49
N LEU A 17 -8.65 5.33 -0.82
CA LEU A 17 -9.42 4.10 -0.88
C LEU A 17 -9.94 3.75 0.51
N GLY A 18 -11.00 2.98 0.54
CA GLY A 18 -11.54 2.50 1.80
C GLY A 18 -10.70 1.39 2.40
N ARG A 19 -10.95 1.11 3.67
CA ARG A 19 -10.19 0.09 4.39
C ARG A 19 -10.31 -1.28 3.74
N SER A 20 -11.52 -1.68 3.35
CA SER A 20 -11.73 -2.98 2.73
C SER A 20 -10.91 -3.15 1.48
N THR A 21 -10.87 -2.12 0.65
CA THR A 21 -10.14 -2.16 -0.60
C THR A 21 -8.65 -2.29 -0.35
N VAL A 22 -8.12 -1.54 0.62
CA VAL A 22 -6.70 -1.62 0.95
C VAL A 22 -6.35 -3.02 1.46
N TYR A 23 -7.18 -3.59 2.34
CA TYR A 23 -6.92 -4.94 2.84
C TYR A 23 -7.02 -5.98 1.73
N ASP A 24 -7.92 -5.80 0.78
CA ASP A 24 -8.02 -6.71 -0.37
C ASP A 24 -6.74 -6.67 -1.21
N LEU A 25 -6.17 -5.47 -1.39
CA LEU A 25 -4.92 -5.33 -2.12
C LEU A 25 -3.77 -6.04 -1.38
N ILE A 26 -3.77 -5.95 -0.06
CA ILE A 26 -2.76 -6.61 0.75
C ILE A 26 -2.92 -8.14 0.66
N ARG A 27 -4.15 -8.63 0.80
CA ARG A 27 -4.39 -10.07 0.78
C ARG A 27 -4.08 -10.69 -0.57
N SER A 28 -4.32 -9.97 -1.64
CA SER A 28 -4.07 -10.47 -2.99
C SER A 28 -2.62 -10.26 -3.40
N HIS A 29 -1.80 -9.72 -2.51
CA HIS A 29 -0.39 -9.45 -2.76
C HIS A 29 -0.15 -8.43 -3.87
N ARG A 30 -1.15 -7.63 -4.18
CA ARG A 30 -0.96 -6.53 -5.12
C ARG A 30 -0.27 -5.36 -4.46
N LEU A 31 -0.38 -5.27 -3.13
CA LEU A 31 0.28 -4.23 -2.36
C LEU A 31 1.10 -4.91 -1.27
N PRO A 32 2.43 -4.95 -1.41
CA PRO A 32 3.27 -5.62 -0.41
C PRO A 32 3.14 -5.00 0.97
N SER A 33 3.16 -5.82 1.97
CA SER A 33 3.13 -5.35 3.35
C SER A 33 4.03 -6.24 4.19
N ILE A 34 4.45 -5.69 5.32
CA ILE A 34 5.23 -6.44 6.30
C ILE A 34 4.56 -6.31 7.66
N THR A 35 4.84 -7.28 8.52
CA THR A 35 4.33 -7.26 9.89
C THR A 35 5.50 -7.18 10.83
N ILE A 36 5.51 -6.17 11.68
CA ILE A 36 6.54 -6.01 12.70
C ILE A 36 5.85 -6.15 14.05
N GLY A 37 6.11 -7.27 14.71
CA GLY A 37 5.37 -7.60 15.92
C GLY A 37 3.91 -7.80 15.54
N ARG A 38 3.04 -6.95 16.07
CA ARG A 38 1.61 -7.01 15.75
C ARG A 38 1.19 -5.88 14.83
N SER A 39 2.15 -5.12 14.33
CA SER A 39 1.85 -3.95 13.53
C SER A 39 2.07 -4.24 12.06
N ARG A 40 1.04 -4.03 11.26
CA ARG A 40 1.15 -4.17 9.82
C ARG A 40 1.62 -2.84 9.24
N ARG A 41 2.61 -2.91 8.38
CA ARG A 41 3.16 -1.71 7.75
C ARG A 41 3.33 -1.94 6.26
N ILE A 42 3.18 -0.87 5.49
CA ILE A 42 3.31 -0.92 4.04
C ILE A 42 4.45 0.01 3.64
N PRO A 43 5.48 -0.49 2.94
CA PRO A 43 6.55 0.39 2.49
C PRO A 43 6.01 1.49 1.58
N ALA A 44 6.47 2.71 1.77
CA ALA A 44 6.02 3.83 0.94
C ALA A 44 6.36 3.61 -0.53
N VAL A 45 7.49 2.95 -0.80
CA VAL A 45 7.89 2.64 -2.17
C VAL A 45 6.89 1.70 -2.83
N ALA A 46 6.30 0.78 -2.06
CA ALA A 46 5.30 -0.14 -2.59
C ALA A 46 4.04 0.62 -3.01
N VAL A 47 3.66 1.62 -2.25
CA VAL A 47 2.50 2.45 -2.60
C VAL A 47 2.78 3.21 -3.88
N ARG A 48 3.97 3.77 -4.01
CA ARG A 48 4.36 4.51 -5.21
C ARG A 48 4.35 3.59 -6.43
N ASP A 49 4.92 2.40 -6.29
CA ASP A 49 4.97 1.44 -7.39
C ASP A 49 3.58 0.97 -7.78
N PHE A 50 2.69 0.80 -6.80
CA PHE A 50 1.31 0.43 -7.08
C PHE A 50 0.62 1.49 -7.94
N ILE A 51 0.81 2.77 -7.59
CA ILE A 51 0.22 3.87 -8.35
C ILE A 51 0.78 3.87 -9.77
N ARG A 52 2.09 3.71 -9.89
CA ARG A 52 2.74 3.70 -11.20
C ARG A 52 2.21 2.56 -12.07
N ASN A 53 2.04 1.38 -11.48
CA ASN A 53 1.53 0.23 -12.22
C ASN A 53 0.08 0.43 -12.65
N GLN A 54 -0.74 1.08 -11.82
CA GLN A 54 -2.11 1.37 -12.18
C GLN A 54 -2.17 2.35 -13.36
N LEU A 55 -1.30 3.35 -13.36
CA LEU A 55 -1.24 4.29 -14.47
C LEU A 55 -0.81 3.60 -15.76
N ALA A 56 0.12 2.68 -15.66
CA ALA A 56 0.57 1.92 -16.83
C ALA A 56 -0.55 1.05 -17.41
N GLU A 57 -1.34 0.45 -16.51
CA GLU A 57 -2.45 -0.40 -16.95
C GLU A 57 -3.58 0.43 -17.57
N ALA A 58 -3.73 1.67 -17.12
CA ALA A 58 -4.78 2.54 -17.63
C ALA A 58 -4.42 3.19 -18.97
N ALA A 59 -3.15 3.18 -19.31
CA ALA A 59 -2.68 3.85 -20.51
C ALA A 59 -3.03 3.08 -21.81
#